data_89e62e35d1371eda4c751b19097e4add
#
_entry.id   89e62e35d1371eda4c751b19097e4add
#
_cell.length_a   1.000
_cell.length_b   1.000
_cell.length_c   1.000
_cell.angle_alpha   90.00
_cell.angle_beta   90.00
_cell.angle_gamma   90.00
#
_symmetry.space_group_name_H-M   'P 1'
#
loop_
_entity.id
_entity.type
_entity.pdbx_description
1 polymer ?
#
loop_
_entity_poly.entity_id
_entity_poly.type
_entity_poly.pdbx_seq_one_letter_code
_entity_poly.pdbx_strand_id
1 'polypeptide(L)'
;MKKFDELMNVSKEIKNISVDEAKEKLNDPNVQFIDVRDKKSFESETIGNAVNLERGLLEFYLADGSPLENEMFKKNPDKEYIVFCGLGGQSTLATKTMKEMGIKNVKNMTGGMAVWKDKK
;
A
#
# COMPACT_ATOMS: atom_id res chain seq x y z
N MET A 1 -3.47 -16.49 21.66
CA MET A 1 -3.55 -15.57 20.49
C MET A 1 -2.26 -14.79 20.35
N LYS A 2 -1.83 -14.59 19.09
CA LYS A 2 -0.65 -13.79 18.80
C LYS A 2 -0.88 -12.34 19.27
N LYS A 3 0.14 -11.74 19.88
CA LYS A 3 0.05 -10.35 20.33
C LYS A 3 0.22 -9.39 19.17
N PHE A 4 -0.35 -8.19 19.30
CA PHE A 4 -0.25 -7.16 18.27
C PHE A 4 1.19 -6.83 17.89
N ASP A 5 2.08 -6.71 18.90
CA ASP A 5 3.48 -6.42 18.64
C ASP A 5 4.15 -7.49 17.79
N GLU A 6 3.80 -8.75 18.03
CA GLU A 6 4.32 -9.86 17.24
C GLU A 6 3.83 -9.78 15.79
N LEU A 7 2.54 -9.43 15.60
CA LEU A 7 1.98 -9.26 14.29
C LEU A 7 2.72 -8.14 13.53
N MET A 8 2.97 -7.03 14.20
CA MET A 8 3.61 -5.87 13.57
C MET A 8 5.11 -6.04 13.35
N ASN A 9 5.73 -7.10 13.85
CA ASN A 9 7.12 -7.43 13.51
C ASN A 9 7.32 -7.65 12.01
N VAL A 10 6.24 -7.88 11.27
CA VAL A 10 6.27 -7.95 9.80
C VAL A 10 6.92 -6.68 9.19
N SER A 11 6.82 -5.54 9.87
CA SER A 11 7.43 -4.30 9.37
C SER A 11 8.93 -4.41 9.14
N LYS A 12 9.60 -5.36 9.81
CA LYS A 12 11.03 -5.59 9.65
C LYS A 12 11.37 -6.39 8.38
N GLU A 13 10.37 -7.00 7.76
CA GLU A 13 10.55 -7.85 6.58
C GLU A 13 10.24 -7.11 5.28
N ILE A 14 9.84 -5.84 5.37
CA ILE A 14 9.41 -5.04 4.23
C ILE A 14 10.18 -3.71 4.19
N LYS A 15 10.08 -3.03 3.07
CA LYS A 15 10.61 -1.66 2.94
C LYS A 15 9.55 -0.69 3.45
N ASN A 16 10.00 0.31 4.19
CA ASN A 16 9.13 1.36 4.72
C ASN A 16 9.60 2.72 4.21
N ILE A 17 8.66 3.64 4.03
CA ILE A 17 8.93 5.00 3.60
C ILE A 17 8.18 5.95 4.54
N SER A 18 8.79 7.07 4.90
CA SER A 18 8.13 8.07 5.74
C SER A 18 7.10 8.85 4.92
N VAL A 19 6.18 9.50 5.61
CA VAL A 19 5.22 10.42 4.97
C VAL A 19 5.96 11.54 4.25
N ASP A 20 7.01 12.09 4.87
CA ASP A 20 7.77 13.18 4.26
C ASP A 20 8.42 12.74 2.94
N GLU A 21 9.03 11.56 2.92
CA GLU A 21 9.61 11.01 1.70
C GLU A 21 8.53 10.70 0.65
N ALA A 22 7.39 10.17 1.08
CA ALA A 22 6.28 9.86 0.17
C ALA A 22 5.73 11.13 -0.49
N LYS A 23 5.65 12.23 0.26
CA LYS A 23 5.18 13.51 -0.28
C LYS A 23 6.07 14.03 -1.40
N GLU A 24 7.36 13.79 -1.32
CA GLU A 24 8.30 14.18 -2.37
C GLU A 24 8.06 13.43 -3.69
N LYS A 25 7.39 12.28 -3.60
CA LYS A 25 7.12 11.41 -4.76
C LYS A 25 5.72 11.56 -5.33
N LEU A 26 4.93 12.49 -4.81
CA LEU A 26 3.51 12.61 -5.16
C LEU A 26 3.26 12.83 -6.65
N ASN A 27 4.16 13.55 -7.32
CA ASN A 27 4.02 13.87 -8.74
C ASN A 27 4.98 13.09 -9.65
N ASP A 28 5.64 12.08 -9.10
CA ASP A 28 6.57 11.24 -9.86
C ASP A 28 5.78 10.25 -10.71
N PRO A 29 5.91 10.26 -12.05
CA PRO A 29 5.16 9.34 -12.91
C PRO A 29 5.54 7.87 -12.73
N ASN A 30 6.68 7.60 -12.11
CA ASN A 30 7.14 6.23 -11.83
C ASN A 30 6.67 5.72 -10.48
N VAL A 31 5.85 6.48 -9.77
CA VAL A 31 5.32 6.12 -8.45
C VAL A 31 3.80 6.00 -8.51
N GLN A 32 3.27 4.93 -7.94
CA GLN A 32 1.84 4.71 -7.82
C GLN A 32 1.49 4.47 -6.35
N PHE A 33 0.61 5.30 -5.81
CA PHE A 33 0.08 5.09 -4.46
C PHE A 33 -1.05 4.08 -4.49
N ILE A 34 -1.07 3.20 -3.49
CA ILE A 34 -2.10 2.15 -3.34
C ILE A 34 -2.77 2.33 -1.98
N ASP A 35 -4.08 2.59 -2.00
CA ASP A 35 -4.90 2.74 -0.80
C ASP A 35 -5.59 1.40 -0.51
N VAL A 36 -5.23 0.76 0.61
CA VAL A 36 -5.80 -0.54 0.96
C VAL A 36 -6.96 -0.45 1.96
N ARG A 37 -7.45 0.77 2.20
CA ARG A 37 -8.64 0.98 3.03
C ARG A 37 -9.89 0.56 2.28
N ASP A 38 -11.02 0.53 2.98
CA ASP A 38 -12.30 0.26 2.34
C ASP A 38 -12.65 1.36 1.33
N LYS A 39 -13.51 1.02 0.38
CA LYS A 39 -13.88 1.91 -0.71
C LYS A 39 -14.47 3.24 -0.22
N LYS A 40 -15.30 3.19 0.82
CA LYS A 40 -15.94 4.39 1.36
C LYS A 40 -14.90 5.38 1.90
N SER A 41 -13.91 4.89 2.64
CA SER A 41 -12.82 5.72 3.14
C SER A 41 -12.01 6.33 1.99
N PHE A 42 -11.70 5.52 0.99
CA PHE A 42 -10.99 5.97 -0.22
C PHE A 42 -11.76 7.08 -0.94
N GLU A 43 -13.06 6.91 -1.12
CA GLU A 43 -13.89 7.90 -1.80
C GLU A 43 -14.04 9.20 -1.02
N SER A 44 -13.99 9.11 0.31
CA SER A 44 -14.07 10.27 1.19
C SER A 44 -12.83 11.16 1.06
N GLU A 45 -11.65 10.57 1.09
CA GLU A 45 -10.38 11.28 0.97
C GLU A 45 -9.26 10.27 0.72
N THR A 46 -8.36 10.57 -0.20
CA THR A 46 -7.20 9.71 -0.46
C THR A 46 -6.00 10.56 -0.86
N ILE A 47 -4.90 9.91 -1.21
CA ILE A 47 -3.66 10.58 -1.59
C ILE A 47 -3.55 10.62 -3.12
N GLY A 48 -3.51 11.83 -3.69
CA GLY A 48 -3.22 12.01 -5.11
C GLY A 48 -4.09 11.14 -6.02
N ASN A 49 -3.44 10.37 -6.89
CA ASN A 49 -4.09 9.47 -7.84
C ASN A 49 -4.06 8.01 -7.37
N ALA A 50 -4.16 7.77 -6.07
CA ALA A 50 -4.11 6.42 -5.52
C ALA A 50 -5.15 5.50 -6.15
N VAL A 51 -4.77 4.25 -6.32
CA VAL A 51 -5.67 3.18 -6.73
C VAL A 51 -6.14 2.48 -5.46
N ASN A 52 -7.44 2.24 -5.35
CA ASN A 52 -8.01 1.55 -4.19
C ASN A 52 -8.01 0.04 -4.40
N LEU A 53 -7.25 -0.65 -3.59
CA LEU A 53 -7.20 -2.12 -3.58
C LEU A 53 -7.43 -2.56 -2.14
N GLU A 54 -8.70 -2.80 -1.79
CA GLU A 54 -9.10 -3.13 -0.42
C GLU A 54 -8.33 -4.35 0.10
N ARG A 55 -7.84 -4.24 1.35
CA ARG A 55 -7.00 -5.30 1.94
C ARG A 55 -7.64 -6.68 1.86
N GLY A 56 -8.94 -6.77 2.09
CA GLY A 56 -9.65 -8.06 2.11
C GLY A 56 -9.69 -8.78 0.77
N LEU A 57 -9.49 -8.06 -0.34
CA LEU A 57 -9.52 -8.60 -1.69
C LEU A 57 -8.15 -8.50 -2.39
N LEU A 58 -7.13 -8.10 -1.65
CA LEU A 58 -5.83 -7.76 -2.25
C LEU A 58 -5.25 -8.90 -3.07
N GLU A 59 -5.23 -10.11 -2.53
CA GLU A 59 -4.66 -11.27 -3.24
C GLU A 59 -5.36 -11.52 -4.57
N PHE A 60 -6.67 -11.28 -4.61
CA PHE A 60 -7.45 -11.46 -5.83
C PHE A 60 -7.15 -10.38 -6.88
N TYR A 61 -6.84 -9.16 -6.45
CA TYR A 61 -6.44 -8.11 -7.38
C TYR A 61 -5.05 -8.37 -7.97
N LEU A 62 -4.21 -9.11 -7.25
CA LEU A 62 -2.82 -9.35 -7.66
C LEU A 62 -2.61 -10.66 -8.40
N ALA A 63 -3.41 -11.68 -8.09
CA ALA A 63 -3.18 -13.03 -8.60
C ALA A 63 -3.41 -13.11 -10.10
N ASP A 64 -2.45 -13.71 -10.79
CA ASP A 64 -2.52 -13.95 -12.22
C ASP A 64 -3.71 -14.84 -12.55
N GLY A 65 -4.59 -14.38 -13.44
CA GLY A 65 -5.76 -15.14 -13.85
C GLY A 65 -6.96 -15.04 -12.91
N SER A 66 -6.87 -14.26 -11.85
CA SER A 66 -7.98 -14.05 -10.93
C SER A 66 -9.13 -13.30 -11.63
N PRO A 67 -10.40 -13.58 -11.28
CA PRO A 67 -11.53 -12.82 -11.81
C PRO A 67 -11.47 -11.32 -11.51
N LEU A 68 -10.73 -10.92 -10.45
CA LEU A 68 -10.58 -9.52 -10.05
C LEU A 68 -9.22 -8.95 -10.41
N GLU A 69 -8.43 -9.65 -11.19
CA GLU A 69 -7.07 -9.23 -11.48
C GLU A 69 -7.00 -7.79 -11.99
N ASN A 70 -6.13 -7.00 -11.35
CA ASN A 70 -5.78 -5.66 -11.83
C ASN A 70 -4.43 -5.78 -12.56
N GLU A 71 -4.47 -5.61 -13.87
CA GLU A 71 -3.28 -5.80 -14.72
C GLU A 71 -2.22 -4.71 -14.58
N MET A 72 -2.48 -3.69 -13.77
CA MET A 72 -1.56 -2.58 -13.56
C MET A 72 -0.15 -3.04 -13.22
N PHE A 73 -0.04 -4.07 -12.36
CA PHE A 73 1.26 -4.55 -11.90
C PHE A 73 2.03 -5.29 -13.00
N LYS A 74 1.31 -5.98 -13.88
CA LYS A 74 1.92 -6.64 -15.04
C LYS A 74 2.39 -5.63 -16.08
N LYS A 75 1.62 -4.58 -16.29
CA LYS A 75 1.93 -3.55 -17.27
C LYS A 75 3.02 -2.61 -16.80
N ASN A 76 3.18 -2.46 -15.49
CA ASN A 76 4.13 -1.53 -14.88
C ASN A 76 4.95 -2.21 -13.78
N PRO A 77 5.73 -3.27 -14.14
CA PRO A 77 6.44 -4.07 -13.13
C PRO A 77 7.58 -3.33 -12.43
N ASP A 78 8.05 -2.24 -13.02
CA ASP A 78 9.19 -1.49 -12.47
C ASP A 78 8.79 -0.22 -11.72
N LYS A 79 7.50 0.09 -11.65
CA LYS A 79 7.05 1.23 -10.85
C LYS A 79 7.29 0.99 -9.37
N GLU A 80 7.48 2.09 -8.65
CA GLU A 80 7.50 2.06 -7.19
C GLU A 80 6.05 2.17 -6.70
N TYR A 81 5.62 1.22 -5.89
CA TYR A 81 4.28 1.21 -5.32
C TYR A 81 4.36 1.57 -3.84
N ILE A 82 3.66 2.61 -3.44
CA ILE A 82 3.61 3.06 -2.06
C ILE A 82 2.24 2.74 -1.49
N VAL A 83 2.21 1.84 -0.51
CA VAL A 83 0.98 1.29 0.06
C VAL A 83 0.67 2.00 1.37
N PHE A 84 -0.58 2.42 1.55
CA PHE A 84 -0.99 3.08 2.77
C PHE A 84 -2.38 2.67 3.23
N CYS A 85 -2.64 2.89 4.52
CA CYS A 85 -3.97 2.72 5.12
C CYS A 85 -4.21 3.86 6.11
N GLY A 86 -5.10 3.69 7.07
CA GLY A 86 -5.43 4.73 8.04
C GLY A 86 -4.30 5.01 9.03
N LEU A 87 -3.77 3.95 9.66
CA LEU A 87 -2.78 4.06 10.74
C LEU A 87 -1.47 3.32 10.46
N GLY A 88 -1.39 2.58 9.38
CA GLY A 88 -0.18 1.86 8.98
C GLY A 88 -0.17 0.36 9.24
N GLY A 89 -1.12 -0.16 10.02
CA GLY A 89 -1.16 -1.59 10.36
C GLY A 89 -1.55 -2.48 9.18
N GLN A 90 -2.69 -2.19 8.56
CA GLN A 90 -3.16 -2.95 7.40
C GLN A 90 -2.17 -2.88 6.24
N SER A 91 -1.61 -1.69 6.01
CA SER A 91 -0.68 -1.49 4.88
C SER A 91 0.65 -2.22 5.11
N THR A 92 1.08 -2.38 6.36
CA THR A 92 2.26 -3.20 6.68
C THR A 92 2.05 -4.63 6.21
N LEU A 93 0.92 -5.24 6.56
CA LEU A 93 0.59 -6.60 6.15
C LEU A 93 0.37 -6.69 4.64
N ALA A 94 -0.29 -5.69 4.06
CA ALA A 94 -0.53 -5.63 2.61
C ALA A 94 0.80 -5.58 1.84
N THR A 95 1.75 -4.78 2.30
CA THR A 95 3.06 -4.66 1.65
C THR A 95 3.79 -6.00 1.63
N LYS A 96 3.74 -6.76 2.74
CA LYS A 96 4.33 -8.08 2.77
C LYS A 96 3.66 -9.01 1.76
N THR A 97 2.33 -9.01 1.73
CA THR A 97 1.57 -9.82 0.78
C THR A 97 1.96 -9.48 -0.66
N MET A 98 2.02 -8.19 -1.00
CA MET A 98 2.38 -7.75 -2.34
C MET A 98 3.80 -8.20 -2.73
N LYS A 99 4.73 -8.05 -1.80
CA LYS A 99 6.11 -8.50 -2.01
C LYS A 99 6.16 -10.01 -2.28
N GLU A 100 5.46 -10.80 -1.47
CA GLU A 100 5.42 -12.25 -1.59
C GLU A 100 4.74 -12.70 -2.88
N MET A 101 3.80 -11.92 -3.39
CA MET A 101 3.12 -12.21 -4.64
C MET A 101 3.89 -11.76 -5.89
N GLY A 102 5.06 -11.13 -5.69
CA GLY A 102 5.97 -10.85 -6.80
C GLY A 102 6.15 -9.39 -7.19
N ILE A 103 5.60 -8.46 -6.43
CA ILE A 103 5.82 -7.02 -6.69
C ILE A 103 7.23 -6.66 -6.23
N LYS A 104 8.07 -6.21 -7.15
CA LYS A 104 9.49 -5.98 -6.89
C LYS A 104 9.79 -4.75 -6.04
N ASN A 105 9.08 -3.65 -6.28
CA ASN A 105 9.36 -2.37 -5.66
C ASN A 105 8.12 -1.86 -4.96
N VAL A 106 7.90 -2.34 -3.74
CA VAL A 106 6.73 -1.98 -2.94
C VAL A 106 7.18 -1.57 -1.55
N LYS A 107 6.60 -0.48 -1.04
CA LYS A 107 6.93 0.09 0.27
C LYS A 107 5.67 0.44 1.03
N ASN A 108 5.75 0.29 2.34
CA ASN A 108 4.69 0.72 3.25
C ASN A 108 4.93 2.17 3.69
N MET A 109 3.92 3.01 3.59
CA MET A 109 4.00 4.38 4.13
C MET A 109 3.68 4.34 5.62
N THR A 110 4.70 4.57 6.44
CA THR A 110 4.59 4.50 7.90
C THR A 110 3.63 5.55 8.44
N GLY A 111 2.70 5.13 9.30
CA GLY A 111 1.76 6.03 9.95
C GLY A 111 0.48 6.32 9.15
N GLY A 112 0.46 6.01 7.86
CA GLY A 112 -0.73 6.12 7.03
C GLY A 112 -1.33 7.52 6.90
N MET A 113 -2.63 7.56 6.59
CA MET A 113 -3.36 8.82 6.41
C MET A 113 -3.32 9.71 7.65
N ALA A 114 -3.28 9.14 8.85
CA ALA A 114 -3.23 9.92 10.08
C ALA A 114 -2.01 10.84 10.11
N VAL A 115 -0.82 10.28 9.81
CA VAL A 115 0.42 11.08 9.76
C VAL A 115 0.43 12.00 8.54
N TRP A 116 -0.06 11.51 7.40
CA TRP A 116 -0.13 12.33 6.18
C TRP A 116 -0.89 13.63 6.41
N LYS A 117 -2.02 13.56 7.09
CA LYS A 117 -2.85 14.74 7.38
C LYS A 117 -2.19 15.71 8.36
N ASP A 118 -1.44 15.20 9.33
CA ASP A 118 -0.79 16.02 10.34
C ASP A 118 0.39 16.80 9.77
N LYS A 119 1.00 16.29 8.72
CA LYS A 119 2.21 16.90 8.12
C LYS A 119 1.86 17.75 6.91
N LYS A 120 1.10 18.78 7.13
CA LYS A 120 0.71 19.71 6.06
C LYS A 120 1.79 20.74 5.73
#